data_4d0e26dd7c2d0d486e8901f37ec74d32
#
_entry.id   4d0e26dd7c2d0d486e8901f37ec74d32
#
_cell.length_a   1.000
_cell.length_b   1.000
_cell.length_c   1.000
_cell.angle_alpha   90.00
_cell.angle_beta   90.00
_cell.angle_gamma   90.00
#
_symmetry.space_group_name_H-M   'P 1'
#
loop_
_entity.id
_entity.type
_entity.pdbx_description
1 polymer ?
#
loop_
_entity_poly.entity_id
_entity_poly.type
_entity_poly.pdbx_seq_one_letter_code
_entity_poly.pdbx_strand_id
1 'polypeptide(L)'
;IYALLREMETVSKNLKKRPVDTVFIGGGTPSVPECDVMEKLLQGLRDYFLFSADAEVTIEANPGTLTPEKLSIYRKYGINRISIGLQSPNNKELAMLGRIHNYAQFLESFQMAREAGFSNINVDLMSAIPYQTRESYRKTLKRIAELVPPPEHISAYSLIIEEGTPFFERYAEGEHAEELPGEEEERQMYQDT
;
A
#
# COMPACT_ATOMS: atom_id res chain seq x y z
N ILE A 1 15.09 -12.91 -4.57
CA ILE A 1 14.35 -13.21 -5.80
C ILE A 1 14.51 -14.65 -6.24
N TYR A 2 15.74 -15.22 -6.25
CA TYR A 2 15.96 -16.59 -6.71
C TYR A 2 15.24 -17.66 -5.89
N ALA A 3 15.14 -17.48 -4.57
CA ALA A 3 14.36 -18.38 -3.71
C ALA A 3 12.87 -18.35 -4.08
N LEU A 4 12.31 -17.17 -4.30
CA LEU A 4 10.94 -16.97 -4.70
C LEU A 4 10.63 -17.60 -6.08
N LEU A 5 11.53 -17.45 -7.06
CA LEU A 5 11.38 -18.10 -8.35
C LEU A 5 11.41 -19.64 -8.27
N ARG A 6 12.25 -20.21 -7.41
CA ARG A 6 12.28 -21.67 -7.15
C ARG A 6 11.00 -22.16 -6.48
N GLU A 7 10.45 -21.35 -5.55
CA GLU A 7 9.18 -21.66 -4.90
C GLU A 7 8.05 -21.66 -5.93
N MET A 8 7.95 -20.62 -6.77
CA MET A 8 6.99 -20.55 -7.87
C MET A 8 7.07 -21.77 -8.79
N GLU A 9 8.28 -22.15 -9.23
CA GLU A 9 8.49 -23.34 -10.04
C GLU A 9 8.00 -24.62 -9.35
N THR A 10 8.27 -24.74 -8.06
CA THR A 10 7.86 -25.95 -7.30
C THR A 10 6.36 -25.99 -7.11
N VAL A 11 5.74 -24.87 -6.72
CA VAL A 11 4.30 -24.78 -6.48
C VAL A 11 3.51 -24.97 -7.76
N SER A 12 3.96 -24.38 -8.88
CA SER A 12 3.26 -24.47 -10.18
C SER A 12 3.09 -25.90 -10.67
N LYS A 13 4.05 -26.80 -10.40
CA LYS A 13 3.97 -28.23 -10.75
C LYS A 13 2.79 -28.93 -10.07
N ASN A 14 2.36 -28.44 -8.91
CA ASN A 14 1.30 -29.03 -8.11
C ASN A 14 -0.11 -28.44 -8.40
N LEU A 15 -0.18 -27.28 -9.07
CA LEU A 15 -1.45 -26.56 -9.28
C LEU A 15 -2.31 -27.07 -10.44
N LYS A 16 -1.90 -28.17 -11.14
CA LYS A 16 -2.68 -28.82 -12.22
C LYS A 16 -3.31 -27.85 -13.23
N LYS A 17 -2.57 -26.79 -13.61
CA LYS A 17 -3.02 -25.76 -14.59
C LYS A 17 -4.32 -25.04 -14.18
N ARG A 18 -4.59 -24.86 -12.90
CA ARG A 18 -5.68 -24.00 -12.46
C ARG A 18 -5.38 -22.56 -12.81
N PRO A 19 -6.33 -21.82 -13.38
CA PRO A 19 -6.14 -20.40 -13.62
C PRO A 19 -6.03 -19.66 -12.28
N VAL A 20 -5.23 -18.59 -12.28
CA VAL A 20 -5.04 -17.65 -11.16
C VAL A 20 -5.90 -16.42 -11.44
N ASP A 21 -6.85 -16.14 -10.56
CA ASP A 21 -7.77 -15.02 -10.69
C ASP A 21 -7.24 -13.75 -10.01
N THR A 22 -6.39 -13.90 -8.98
CA THR A 22 -5.80 -12.79 -8.27
C THR A 22 -4.33 -13.03 -7.96
N VAL A 23 -3.53 -11.97 -8.08
CA VAL A 23 -2.13 -11.91 -7.63
C VAL A 23 -1.94 -10.65 -6.79
N PHE A 24 -1.34 -10.81 -5.62
CA PHE A 24 -1.00 -9.70 -4.75
C PHE A 24 0.50 -9.72 -4.46
N ILE A 25 1.20 -8.66 -4.91
CA ILE A 25 2.64 -8.48 -4.69
C ILE A 25 2.78 -7.49 -3.54
N GLY A 26 3.01 -8.03 -2.35
CA GLY A 26 3.08 -7.29 -1.09
C GLY A 26 4.23 -7.75 -0.20
N GLY A 27 4.26 -7.19 1.01
CA GLY A 27 5.28 -7.48 2.03
C GLY A 27 6.54 -6.63 1.91
N GLY A 28 6.92 -5.99 3.00
CA GLY A 28 7.97 -4.98 2.99
C GLY A 28 7.60 -3.82 2.05
N THR A 29 8.34 -3.63 0.98
CA THR A 29 8.02 -2.60 -0.02
C THR A 29 8.34 -3.13 -1.43
N PRO A 30 7.39 -3.77 -2.13
CA PRO A 30 7.62 -4.38 -3.44
C PRO A 30 8.05 -3.41 -4.53
N SER A 31 7.78 -2.12 -4.36
CA SER A 31 8.17 -1.07 -5.31
C SER A 31 9.62 -0.57 -5.15
N VAL A 32 10.37 -1.02 -4.14
CA VAL A 32 11.78 -0.65 -3.94
C VAL A 32 12.74 -1.35 -4.90
N PRO A 33 12.63 -2.68 -5.17
CA PRO A 33 13.59 -3.36 -6.01
C PRO A 33 13.82 -2.69 -7.36
N GLU A 34 15.04 -2.87 -7.90
CA GLU A 34 15.41 -2.36 -9.21
C GLU A 34 14.59 -3.01 -10.32
N CYS A 35 14.49 -2.30 -11.45
CA CYS A 35 13.66 -2.69 -12.58
C CYS A 35 13.94 -4.11 -13.09
N ASP A 36 15.22 -4.49 -13.22
CA ASP A 36 15.63 -5.80 -13.72
C ASP A 36 15.26 -6.95 -12.76
N VAL A 37 15.26 -6.68 -11.45
CA VAL A 37 14.86 -7.64 -10.41
C VAL A 37 13.36 -7.86 -10.45
N MET A 38 12.61 -6.78 -10.55
CA MET A 38 11.14 -6.85 -10.64
C MET A 38 10.69 -7.49 -11.96
N GLU A 39 11.35 -7.17 -13.07
CA GLU A 39 11.04 -7.77 -14.35
C GLU A 39 11.23 -9.29 -14.35
N LYS A 40 12.31 -9.80 -13.74
CA LYS A 40 12.53 -11.24 -13.55
C LYS A 40 11.45 -11.91 -12.71
N LEU A 41 10.99 -11.25 -11.64
CA LEU A 41 9.88 -11.75 -10.82
C LEU A 41 8.59 -11.85 -11.61
N LEU A 42 8.23 -10.78 -12.30
CA LEU A 42 7.00 -10.69 -13.08
C LEU A 42 7.00 -11.65 -14.26
N GLN A 43 8.15 -11.83 -14.92
CA GLN A 43 8.32 -12.85 -15.95
C GLN A 43 8.11 -14.26 -15.36
N GLY A 44 8.72 -14.58 -14.22
CA GLY A 44 8.52 -15.86 -13.54
C GLY A 44 7.06 -16.13 -13.20
N LEU A 45 6.32 -15.13 -12.73
CA LEU A 45 4.87 -15.27 -12.50
C LEU A 45 4.12 -15.68 -13.78
N ARG A 46 4.45 -15.08 -14.93
CA ARG A 46 3.84 -15.40 -16.22
C ARG A 46 4.26 -16.76 -16.77
N ASP A 47 5.48 -17.18 -16.49
CA ASP A 47 6.02 -18.46 -16.98
C ASP A 47 5.46 -19.65 -16.20
N TYR A 48 5.24 -19.49 -14.90
CA TYR A 48 4.85 -20.58 -14.01
C TYR A 48 3.34 -20.69 -13.77
N PHE A 49 2.56 -19.62 -13.96
CA PHE A 49 1.13 -19.61 -13.62
C PHE A 49 0.27 -19.20 -14.83
N LEU A 50 -0.85 -19.89 -14.98
CA LEU A 50 -1.89 -19.53 -15.96
C LEU A 50 -2.81 -18.48 -15.34
N PHE A 51 -2.84 -17.27 -15.87
CA PHE A 51 -3.71 -16.21 -15.38
C PHE A 51 -5.06 -16.24 -16.13
N SER A 52 -6.14 -16.01 -15.40
CA SER A 52 -7.43 -15.72 -16.02
C SER A 52 -7.35 -14.42 -16.83
N ALA A 53 -8.21 -14.30 -17.84
CA ALA A 53 -8.21 -13.13 -18.75
C ALA A 53 -8.49 -11.80 -18.00
N ASP A 54 -9.25 -11.87 -16.92
CA ASP A 54 -9.68 -10.77 -16.06
C ASP A 54 -8.98 -10.78 -14.69
N ALA A 55 -7.86 -11.50 -14.55
CA ALA A 55 -7.13 -11.59 -13.30
C ALA A 55 -6.75 -10.20 -12.74
N GLU A 56 -7.04 -9.95 -11.46
CA GLU A 56 -6.53 -8.79 -10.75
C GLU A 56 -5.08 -9.03 -10.32
N VAL A 57 -4.18 -8.17 -10.76
CA VAL A 57 -2.76 -8.23 -10.38
C VAL A 57 -2.40 -6.93 -9.68
N THR A 58 -2.28 -7.00 -8.38
CA THR A 58 -2.00 -5.86 -7.49
C THR A 58 -0.53 -5.82 -7.09
N ILE A 59 0.04 -4.61 -7.02
CA ILE A 59 1.33 -4.34 -6.38
C ILE A 59 1.18 -3.25 -5.32
N GLU A 60 1.82 -3.46 -4.16
CA GLU A 60 1.98 -2.42 -3.14
C GLU A 60 3.13 -1.47 -3.50
N ALA A 61 2.95 -0.20 -3.20
CA ALA A 61 3.96 0.83 -3.42
C ALA A 61 3.97 1.86 -2.30
N ASN A 62 5.16 2.36 -1.97
CA ASN A 62 5.29 3.55 -1.14
C ASN A 62 5.50 4.80 -2.01
N PRO A 63 4.96 5.96 -1.59
CA PRO A 63 5.26 7.24 -2.26
C PRO A 63 6.76 7.47 -2.39
N GLY A 64 7.18 7.98 -3.54
CA GLY A 64 8.60 8.24 -3.84
C GLY A 64 9.41 7.02 -4.30
N THR A 65 8.82 5.81 -4.35
CA THR A 65 9.50 4.62 -4.88
C THR A 65 9.10 4.26 -6.31
N LEU A 66 8.06 4.90 -6.82
CA LEU A 66 7.58 4.75 -8.19
C LEU A 66 8.35 5.64 -9.16
N THR A 67 8.66 5.08 -10.32
CA THR A 67 9.21 5.82 -11.47
C THR A 67 8.43 5.47 -12.72
N PRO A 68 8.43 6.32 -13.76
CA PRO A 68 7.77 5.99 -15.03
C PRO A 68 8.26 4.67 -15.64
N GLU A 69 9.55 4.36 -15.50
CA GLU A 69 10.12 3.10 -15.95
C GLU A 69 9.53 1.89 -15.21
N LYS A 70 9.50 1.92 -13.88
CA LYS A 70 8.87 0.86 -13.06
C LYS A 70 7.40 0.66 -13.42
N LEU A 71 6.65 1.75 -13.52
CA LEU A 71 5.23 1.70 -13.89
C LEU A 71 5.01 1.12 -15.27
N SER A 72 5.88 1.43 -16.25
CA SER A 72 5.86 0.83 -17.58
C SER A 72 6.09 -0.69 -17.52
N ILE A 73 7.06 -1.14 -16.74
CA ILE A 73 7.34 -2.58 -16.53
C ILE A 73 6.12 -3.26 -15.88
N TYR A 74 5.54 -2.66 -14.85
CA TYR A 74 4.35 -3.20 -14.19
C TYR A 74 3.20 -3.40 -15.18
N ARG A 75 2.91 -2.38 -15.98
CA ARG A 75 1.88 -2.47 -17.04
C ARG A 75 2.20 -3.53 -18.09
N LYS A 76 3.45 -3.58 -18.55
CA LYS A 76 3.92 -4.59 -19.54
C LYS A 76 3.64 -6.02 -19.09
N TYR A 77 3.83 -6.30 -17.79
CA TYR A 77 3.60 -7.63 -17.20
C TYR A 77 2.18 -7.85 -16.68
N GLY A 78 1.28 -6.88 -16.91
CA GLY A 78 -0.15 -7.02 -16.62
C GLY A 78 -0.54 -6.74 -15.18
N ILE A 79 0.28 -5.98 -14.43
CA ILE A 79 -0.20 -5.37 -13.18
C ILE A 79 -1.26 -4.34 -13.57
N ASN A 80 -2.46 -4.48 -13.01
CA ASN A 80 -3.63 -3.65 -13.33
C ASN A 80 -4.20 -2.90 -12.12
N ARG A 81 -3.70 -3.18 -10.92
CA ARG A 81 -4.06 -2.46 -9.69
C ARG A 81 -2.79 -2.08 -8.91
N ILE A 82 -2.77 -0.90 -8.33
CA ILE A 82 -1.68 -0.42 -7.48
C ILE A 82 -2.24 0.06 -6.14
N SER A 83 -1.61 -0.35 -5.02
CA SER A 83 -1.95 0.12 -3.67
C SER A 83 -0.84 1.04 -3.19
N ILE A 84 -1.17 2.30 -2.87
CA ILE A 84 -0.20 3.31 -2.47
C ILE A 84 -0.36 3.60 -0.98
N GLY A 85 0.66 3.28 -0.19
CA GLY A 85 0.70 3.47 1.25
C GLY A 85 0.92 4.92 1.66
N LEU A 86 -0.10 5.76 1.57
CA LEU A 86 -0.04 7.17 2.01
C LEU A 86 -0.04 7.29 3.52
N GLN A 87 -0.95 6.62 4.20
CA GLN A 87 -1.25 6.65 5.64
C GLN A 87 -1.94 7.93 6.10
N SER A 88 -1.40 9.11 5.77
CA SER A 88 -2.00 10.41 6.07
C SER A 88 -1.52 11.50 5.09
N PRO A 89 -2.38 12.45 4.69
CA PRO A 89 -1.96 13.65 3.98
C PRO A 89 -1.36 14.73 4.90
N ASN A 90 -1.27 14.48 6.20
CA ASN A 90 -0.66 15.36 7.18
C ASN A 90 0.80 14.96 7.43
N ASN A 91 1.74 15.79 7.02
CA ASN A 91 3.16 15.50 7.15
C ASN A 91 3.63 15.33 8.61
N LYS A 92 2.93 15.91 9.60
CA LYS A 92 3.25 15.68 11.01
C LYS A 92 2.86 14.26 11.43
N GLU A 93 1.69 13.78 11.00
CA GLU A 93 1.24 12.40 11.25
C GLU A 93 2.18 11.40 10.55
N LEU A 94 2.61 11.69 9.31
CA LEU A 94 3.61 10.87 8.62
C LEU A 94 4.94 10.79 9.38
N ALA A 95 5.41 11.91 9.91
CA ALA A 95 6.63 11.94 10.73
C ALA A 95 6.47 11.13 12.02
N MET A 96 5.31 11.19 12.67
CA MET A 96 5.00 10.36 13.86
C MET A 96 5.05 8.87 13.53
N LEU A 97 4.57 8.46 12.37
CA LEU A 97 4.63 7.08 11.88
C LEU A 97 6.03 6.66 11.39
N GLY A 98 7.04 7.53 11.46
CA GLY A 98 8.38 7.26 10.94
C GLY A 98 8.43 7.15 9.40
N ARG A 99 7.45 7.71 8.70
CA ARG A 99 7.43 7.69 7.23
C ARG A 99 8.47 8.64 6.65
N ILE A 100 9.19 8.16 5.65
CA ILE A 100 10.24 8.95 4.96
C ILE A 100 9.67 9.82 3.83
N HIS A 101 8.47 9.53 3.37
CA HIS A 101 7.77 10.31 2.34
C HIS A 101 6.90 11.40 2.95
N ASN A 102 6.52 12.35 2.13
CA ASN A 102 5.56 13.39 2.44
C ASN A 102 4.37 13.38 1.46
N TYR A 103 3.36 14.21 1.74
CA TYR A 103 2.15 14.27 0.92
C TYR A 103 2.40 14.71 -0.53
N ALA A 104 3.39 15.59 -0.78
CA ALA A 104 3.72 16.01 -2.14
C ALA A 104 4.25 14.81 -2.96
N GLN A 105 5.14 14.01 -2.39
CA GLN A 105 5.65 12.79 -3.03
C GLN A 105 4.55 11.75 -3.29
N PHE A 106 3.54 11.69 -2.43
CA PHE A 106 2.35 10.87 -2.71
C PHE A 106 1.60 11.38 -3.94
N LEU A 107 1.33 12.69 -4.03
CA LEU A 107 0.63 13.27 -5.17
C LEU A 107 1.39 13.02 -6.49
N GLU A 108 2.71 13.17 -6.48
CA GLU A 108 3.56 12.86 -7.62
C GLU A 108 3.46 11.38 -8.02
N SER A 109 3.54 10.47 -7.04
CA SER A 109 3.43 9.03 -7.28
C SER A 109 2.06 8.63 -7.79
N PHE A 110 0.99 9.21 -7.24
CA PHE A 110 -0.39 9.00 -7.67
C PHE A 110 -0.60 9.47 -9.11
N GLN A 111 -0.12 10.67 -9.42
CA GLN A 111 -0.21 11.23 -10.77
C GLN A 111 0.58 10.40 -11.78
N MET A 112 1.82 10.00 -11.48
CA MET A 112 2.62 9.12 -12.35
C MET A 112 1.90 7.79 -12.62
N ALA A 113 1.25 7.21 -11.60
CA ALA A 113 0.48 5.98 -11.79
C ALA A 113 -0.71 6.20 -12.74
N ARG A 114 -1.44 7.32 -12.62
CA ARG A 114 -2.52 7.68 -13.55
C ARG A 114 -2.00 7.86 -14.98
N GLU A 115 -0.91 8.58 -15.16
CA GLU A 115 -0.27 8.80 -16.46
C GLU A 115 0.22 7.52 -17.12
N ALA A 116 0.67 6.54 -16.31
CA ALA A 116 1.02 5.20 -16.78
C ALA A 116 -0.20 4.33 -17.11
N GLY A 117 -1.44 4.85 -16.97
CA GLY A 117 -2.68 4.16 -17.33
C GLY A 117 -3.25 3.23 -16.25
N PHE A 118 -2.89 3.43 -14.99
CA PHE A 118 -3.56 2.73 -13.88
C PHE A 118 -4.92 3.40 -13.61
N SER A 119 -5.99 2.65 -13.87
CA SER A 119 -7.37 3.05 -13.58
C SER A 119 -7.94 2.37 -12.32
N ASN A 120 -7.14 1.60 -11.61
CA ASN A 120 -7.51 0.98 -10.34
C ASN A 120 -6.38 1.25 -9.33
N ILE A 121 -6.54 2.34 -8.58
CA ILE A 121 -5.58 2.76 -7.55
C ILE A 121 -6.26 2.71 -6.18
N ASN A 122 -5.65 1.97 -5.27
CA ASN A 122 -6.00 2.01 -3.85
C ASN A 122 -5.07 2.96 -3.11
N VAL A 123 -5.61 3.67 -2.11
CA VAL A 123 -4.84 4.50 -1.19
C VAL A 123 -5.06 3.98 0.23
N ASP A 124 -3.96 3.64 0.91
CA ASP A 124 -4.01 3.20 2.29
C ASP A 124 -3.98 4.40 3.23
N LEU A 125 -4.93 4.45 4.16
CA LEU A 125 -5.06 5.48 5.19
C LEU A 125 -5.08 4.85 6.58
N MET A 126 -4.49 5.55 7.54
CA MET A 126 -4.40 5.11 8.92
C MET A 126 -5.14 6.09 9.84
N SER A 127 -5.98 5.56 10.71
CA SER A 127 -6.61 6.28 11.82
C SER A 127 -5.90 5.97 13.14
N ALA A 128 -6.27 6.66 14.20
CA ALA A 128 -5.73 6.51 15.54
C ALA A 128 -4.20 6.76 15.65
N ILE A 129 -3.65 7.58 14.78
CA ILE A 129 -2.25 8.02 14.84
C ILE A 129 -2.09 8.94 16.08
N PRO A 130 -0.94 8.91 16.78
CA PRO A 130 -0.71 9.80 17.91
C PRO A 130 -1.01 11.27 17.57
N TYR A 131 -1.70 11.97 18.47
CA TYR A 131 -2.22 13.34 18.31
C TYR A 131 -3.24 13.54 17.19
N GLN A 132 -3.66 12.49 16.51
CA GLN A 132 -4.74 12.59 15.52
C GLN A 132 -6.07 12.77 16.24
N THR A 133 -6.86 13.73 15.77
CA THR A 133 -8.23 13.94 16.24
C THR A 133 -9.23 13.46 15.20
N ARG A 134 -10.46 13.18 15.62
CA ARG A 134 -11.57 12.86 14.71
C ARG A 134 -11.68 13.91 13.60
N GLU A 135 -11.56 15.20 13.95
CA GLU A 135 -11.66 16.27 12.96
C GLU A 135 -10.51 16.21 11.92
N SER A 136 -9.26 15.95 12.38
CA SER A 136 -8.12 15.81 11.47
C SER A 136 -8.27 14.60 10.56
N TYR A 137 -8.79 13.49 11.08
CA TYR A 137 -9.05 12.28 10.30
C TYR A 137 -10.16 12.50 9.24
N ARG A 138 -11.23 13.19 9.58
CA ARG A 138 -12.29 13.58 8.60
C ARG A 138 -11.71 14.45 7.47
N LYS A 139 -10.80 15.37 7.79
CA LYS A 139 -10.08 16.15 6.77
C LYS A 139 -9.21 15.27 5.89
N THR A 140 -8.58 14.23 6.46
CA THR A 140 -7.82 13.21 5.72
C THR A 140 -8.71 12.51 4.70
N LEU A 141 -9.83 11.92 5.14
CA LEU A 141 -10.79 11.22 4.27
C LEU A 141 -11.28 12.12 3.15
N LYS A 142 -11.73 13.33 3.50
CA LYS A 142 -12.23 14.31 2.53
C LYS A 142 -11.16 14.66 1.49
N ARG A 143 -9.94 14.95 1.94
CA ARG A 143 -8.84 15.36 1.05
C ARG A 143 -8.49 14.29 0.02
N ILE A 144 -8.58 13.00 0.39
CA ILE A 144 -8.28 11.91 -0.52
C ILE A 144 -9.47 11.62 -1.45
N ALA A 145 -10.70 11.70 -0.95
CA ALA A 145 -11.90 11.54 -1.77
C ALA A 145 -12.08 12.67 -2.82
N GLU A 146 -11.52 13.86 -2.56
CA GLU A 146 -11.57 15.01 -3.47
C GLU A 146 -10.41 15.06 -4.49
N LEU A 147 -9.52 14.06 -4.55
CA LEU A 147 -8.52 13.98 -5.62
C LEU A 147 -9.20 13.86 -7.00
N VAL A 148 -8.55 14.39 -8.03
CA VAL A 148 -9.11 14.38 -9.39
C VAL A 148 -8.13 13.73 -10.37
N PRO A 149 -8.46 12.54 -10.92
CA PRO A 149 -9.61 11.70 -10.53
C PRO A 149 -9.44 11.10 -9.14
N PRO A 150 -10.51 10.75 -8.41
CA PRO A 150 -10.40 10.12 -7.09
C PRO A 150 -9.81 8.71 -7.21
N PRO A 151 -9.25 8.14 -6.12
CA PRO A 151 -8.89 6.73 -6.11
C PRO A 151 -10.16 5.85 -6.21
N GLU A 152 -10.06 4.68 -6.84
CA GLU A 152 -11.16 3.72 -6.96
C GLU A 152 -11.40 2.98 -5.65
N HIS A 153 -10.38 2.93 -4.78
CA HIS A 153 -10.48 2.25 -3.51
C HIS A 153 -9.67 2.98 -2.43
N ILE A 154 -10.15 2.94 -1.20
CA ILE A 154 -9.45 3.41 -0.01
C ILE A 154 -9.46 2.27 1.01
N SER A 155 -8.26 1.86 1.45
CA SER A 155 -8.11 0.97 2.60
C SER A 155 -7.87 1.82 3.83
N ALA A 156 -8.83 1.85 4.74
CA ALA A 156 -8.73 2.62 5.98
C ALA A 156 -8.67 1.65 7.18
N TYR A 157 -7.68 1.82 8.05
CA TYR A 157 -7.46 0.97 9.21
C TYR A 157 -6.83 1.75 10.36
N SER A 158 -7.11 1.31 11.59
CA SER A 158 -6.54 1.91 12.80
C SER A 158 -5.09 1.49 13.00
N LEU A 159 -4.30 2.36 13.61
CA LEU A 159 -2.96 2.01 14.10
C LEU A 159 -3.07 0.90 15.15
N ILE A 160 -2.35 -0.20 14.91
CA ILE A 160 -2.21 -1.30 15.86
C ILE A 160 -0.80 -1.21 16.44
N ILE A 161 -0.71 -1.22 17.77
CA ILE A 161 0.56 -1.20 18.51
C ILE A 161 0.92 -2.65 18.83
N GLU A 162 1.92 -3.17 18.10
CA GLU A 162 2.36 -4.57 18.23
C GLU A 162 3.60 -4.68 19.08
N GLU A 163 3.68 -5.74 19.91
CA GLU A 163 4.83 -6.08 20.73
C GLU A 163 6.12 -6.20 19.90
N GLY A 164 7.22 -5.71 20.43
CA GLY A 164 8.52 -5.70 19.74
C GLY A 164 8.71 -4.56 18.73
N THR A 165 7.79 -3.59 18.70
CA THR A 165 7.91 -2.39 17.86
C THR A 165 8.29 -1.16 18.70
N PRO A 166 8.94 -0.12 18.12
CA PRO A 166 9.20 1.15 18.82
C PRO A 166 7.93 1.83 19.33
N PHE A 167 6.79 1.62 18.66
CA PHE A 167 5.49 2.10 19.15
C PHE A 167 5.05 1.38 20.42
N PHE A 168 5.28 0.07 20.52
CA PHE A 168 5.00 -0.69 21.73
C PHE A 168 5.84 -0.21 22.90
N GLU A 169 7.15 -0.02 22.69
CA GLU A 169 8.06 0.51 23.74
C GLU A 169 7.61 1.89 24.25
N ARG A 170 7.06 2.73 23.36
CA ARG A 170 6.63 4.09 23.70
C ARG A 170 5.25 4.15 24.33
N TYR A 171 4.29 3.34 23.88
CA TYR A 171 2.86 3.53 24.20
C TYR A 171 2.26 2.41 25.07
N ALA A 172 2.84 1.19 25.10
CA ALA A 172 2.23 0.04 25.77
C ALA A 172 2.25 0.15 27.30
N GLU A 173 3.27 0.81 27.87
CA GLU A 173 3.39 0.97 29.33
C GLU A 173 2.63 2.18 29.91
N GLY A 174 1.92 2.92 29.05
CA GLY A 174 1.03 4.01 29.45
C GLY A 174 1.70 5.36 29.69
N GLU A 175 3.02 5.48 29.55
CA GLU A 175 3.73 6.75 29.76
C GLU A 175 3.34 7.85 28.77
N HIS A 176 2.82 7.46 27.59
CA HIS A 176 2.41 8.37 26.51
C HIS A 176 0.98 8.07 26.02
N ALA A 177 0.17 7.43 26.87
CA ALA A 177 -1.20 7.04 26.48
C ALA A 177 -2.07 8.24 26.07
N GLU A 178 -1.80 9.43 26.64
CA GLU A 178 -2.51 10.67 26.31
C GLU A 178 -2.20 11.21 24.91
N GLU A 179 -1.15 10.72 24.26
CA GLU A 179 -0.83 11.06 22.88
C GLU A 179 -1.72 10.31 21.88
N LEU A 180 -2.30 9.18 22.29
CA LEU A 180 -3.20 8.36 21.48
C LEU A 180 -4.64 8.84 21.60
N PRO A 181 -5.43 8.78 20.51
CA PRO A 181 -6.87 8.96 20.63
C PRO A 181 -7.47 7.94 21.60
N GLY A 182 -8.41 8.38 22.43
CA GLY A 182 -9.16 7.47 23.29
C GLY A 182 -10.06 6.54 22.49
N GLU A 183 -10.48 5.41 23.09
CA GLU A 183 -11.34 4.40 22.44
C GLU A 183 -12.59 4.97 21.79
N GLU A 184 -13.25 5.93 22.43
CA GLU A 184 -14.46 6.56 21.87
C GLU A 184 -14.13 7.39 20.63
N GLU A 185 -13.02 8.12 20.61
CA GLU A 185 -12.60 8.91 19.47
C GLU A 185 -12.17 8.00 18.30
N GLU A 186 -11.46 6.92 18.59
CA GLU A 186 -11.12 5.91 17.59
C GLU A 186 -12.36 5.26 16.98
N ARG A 187 -13.33 4.88 17.82
CA ARG A 187 -14.62 4.35 17.37
C ARG A 187 -15.37 5.33 16.47
N GLN A 188 -15.31 6.64 16.79
CA GLN A 188 -15.90 7.67 15.95
C GLN A 188 -15.14 7.88 14.62
N MET A 189 -13.82 7.76 14.61
CA MET A 189 -13.03 7.77 13.38
C MET A 189 -13.42 6.60 12.47
N TYR A 190 -13.58 5.40 13.04
CA TYR A 190 -14.05 4.23 12.29
C TYR A 190 -15.45 4.45 11.69
N GLN A 191 -16.37 5.09 12.42
CA GLN A 191 -17.71 5.41 11.91
C GLN A 191 -17.70 6.47 10.81
N ASP A 192 -16.69 7.34 10.79
CA ASP A 192 -16.55 8.39 9.77
C ASP A 192 -15.96 7.83 8.45
N THR A 193 -15.37 6.61 8.46
CA THR A 193 -14.88 5.90 7.30
C THR A 193 -15.96 5.26 6.49
#